data_aed6e7adc292dab5a25df361062e690c
#
_entry.id   aed6e7adc292dab5a25df361062e690c
#
_cell.length_a   1.000
_cell.length_b   1.000
_cell.length_c   1.000
_cell.angle_alpha   90.00
_cell.angle_beta   90.00
_cell.angle_gamma   90.00
#
_symmetry.space_group_name_H-M   'P 1'
#
loop_
_entity.id
_entity.type
_entity.pdbx_description
1 polymer ?
#
loop_
_entity_poly.entity_id
_entity_poly.type
_entity_poly.pdbx_seq_one_letter_code
_entity_poly.pdbx_strand_id
1 'polypeptide(L)'
;MKHFYIWFVLMLAMFTAAGCVPHTTGETEVGVRTRKMAFIGSKGVEDRVYAPGATYFFLPFINDWNVFDTKLQNLEMTYSQVRGDRKARDDLVLKTIDGNDISLDVIIAYRIDANKAPHILQYVARDDATLRDKIVRTVARSKPRDIFGELKTEAFYVADAREAQSGKAREALQEILGPMGIIVEKVLTNDYRFNPEYQKAIEDKKVADQQVEKNKSAQHAATEEYKRKLEEARGEVNKMVADADGQYLKDKIEADVYQEQQQLLAKAIQAEGIAEATGIQEMNNALAGSGGEAIVKLRIAEAIQGKRIILLPVSEGGMNLKTTDINRLIETLGVKALSGRK
;
A
#
# COMPACT_ATOMS: atom_id res chain seq x y z
N MET A 1 -63.76 42.79 8.75
CA MET A 1 -62.48 43.26 8.17
C MET A 1 -61.33 43.31 9.20
N LYS A 2 -61.55 43.78 10.45
CA LYS A 2 -60.47 43.83 11.48
C LYS A 2 -59.89 42.46 11.82
N HIS A 3 -60.66 41.38 11.92
CA HIS A 3 -60.17 40.05 12.26
C HIS A 3 -59.39 39.40 11.07
N PHE A 4 -59.71 39.74 9.85
CA PHE A 4 -58.98 39.29 8.68
C PHE A 4 -57.59 39.94 8.61
N TYR A 5 -57.47 41.21 8.97
CA TYR A 5 -56.19 41.90 9.04
C TYR A 5 -55.31 41.34 10.17
N ILE A 6 -55.87 41.03 11.33
CA ILE A 6 -55.15 40.45 12.45
C ILE A 6 -54.64 39.06 12.08
N TRP A 7 -55.44 38.22 11.42
CA TRP A 7 -55.07 36.92 10.93
C TRP A 7 -53.98 36.99 9.86
N PHE A 8 -54.10 37.96 8.95
CA PHE A 8 -53.10 38.18 7.90
C PHE A 8 -51.75 38.69 8.49
N VAL A 9 -51.79 39.56 9.46
CA VAL A 9 -50.60 40.04 10.18
C VAL A 9 -49.99 38.93 11.01
N LEU A 10 -50.78 38.09 11.68
CA LEU A 10 -50.31 36.90 12.40
C LEU A 10 -49.69 35.86 11.47
N MET A 11 -50.31 35.64 10.32
CA MET A 11 -49.75 34.75 9.29
C MET A 11 -48.48 35.27 8.67
N LEU A 12 -48.41 36.60 8.44
CA LEU A 12 -47.19 37.26 7.95
C LEU A 12 -46.09 37.26 9.04
N ALA A 13 -46.42 37.45 10.31
CA ALA A 13 -45.51 37.36 11.44
C ALA A 13 -45.03 35.90 11.66
N MET A 14 -45.89 34.91 11.43
CA MET A 14 -45.54 33.51 11.50
C MET A 14 -44.62 33.10 10.32
N PHE A 15 -44.79 33.73 9.14
CA PHE A 15 -43.91 33.55 8.00
C PHE A 15 -42.54 34.21 8.17
N THR A 16 -42.47 35.35 8.89
CA THR A 16 -41.19 36.00 9.25
C THR A 16 -40.50 35.31 10.41
N ALA A 17 -41.23 34.62 11.30
CA ALA A 17 -40.69 33.82 12.39
C ALA A 17 -40.15 32.43 11.90
N ALA A 18 -40.50 31.99 10.69
CA ALA A 18 -39.85 30.87 10.01
C ALA A 18 -38.45 31.31 9.53
N GLY A 19 -37.64 31.68 10.50
CA GLY A 19 -36.41 32.43 10.38
C GLY A 19 -35.40 31.79 9.40
N CYS A 20 -34.71 32.67 8.70
CA CYS A 20 -33.48 32.31 8.02
C CYS A 20 -32.57 31.56 8.98
N VAL A 21 -32.21 30.33 8.64
CA VAL A 21 -31.23 29.55 9.41
C VAL A 21 -29.84 30.09 9.09
N PRO A 22 -29.04 30.47 10.10
CA PRO A 22 -27.66 30.84 9.88
C PRO A 22 -26.87 29.59 9.48
N HIS A 23 -26.17 29.68 8.37
CA HIS A 23 -25.21 28.69 7.89
C HIS A 23 -23.82 29.29 7.97
N THR A 24 -22.97 28.72 8.77
CA THR A 24 -21.58 29.17 8.94
C THR A 24 -20.64 28.33 8.13
N THR A 25 -19.63 28.92 7.54
CA THR A 25 -18.45 28.25 7.00
C THR A 25 -17.33 28.38 8.03
N GLY A 26 -16.61 27.29 8.27
CA GLY A 26 -15.36 27.31 9.04
C GLY A 26 -14.29 28.14 8.34
N GLU A 27 -13.16 28.33 9.00
CA GLU A 27 -12.04 29.15 8.49
C GLU A 27 -11.45 28.59 7.17
N THR A 28 -11.54 27.29 6.95
CA THR A 28 -11.00 26.58 5.78
C THR A 28 -12.09 25.97 4.90
N GLU A 29 -13.34 26.16 5.26
CA GLU A 29 -14.48 25.55 4.58
C GLU A 29 -15.09 26.51 3.56
N VAL A 30 -15.43 25.96 2.40
CA VAL A 30 -16.24 26.67 1.40
C VAL A 30 -17.64 26.12 1.38
N GLY A 31 -18.61 27.02 1.28
CA GLY A 31 -20.02 26.68 1.23
C GLY A 31 -20.53 26.58 -0.21
N VAL A 32 -21.42 25.63 -0.43
CA VAL A 32 -22.17 25.50 -1.69
C VAL A 32 -23.66 25.39 -1.40
N ARG A 33 -24.43 26.24 -2.05
CA ARG A 33 -25.89 26.27 -1.93
C ARG A 33 -26.55 25.47 -3.03
N THR A 34 -27.52 24.65 -2.64
CA THR A 34 -28.40 23.95 -3.59
C THR A 34 -29.81 24.50 -3.45
N ARG A 35 -30.41 24.96 -4.53
CA ARG A 35 -31.81 25.39 -4.56
C ARG A 35 -32.73 24.21 -4.80
N LYS A 36 -33.56 23.89 -3.82
CA LYS A 36 -34.59 22.81 -3.92
C LYS A 36 -35.81 23.24 -4.72
N MET A 37 -36.18 24.53 -4.53
CA MET A 37 -37.31 25.11 -5.21
C MET A 37 -36.88 26.42 -5.88
N ALA A 38 -37.28 26.62 -7.11
CA ALA A 38 -36.99 27.82 -7.86
C ALA A 38 -38.30 28.56 -8.16
N PHE A 39 -38.58 29.62 -7.43
CA PHE A 39 -39.59 30.59 -7.82
C PHE A 39 -39.04 31.58 -8.85
N ILE A 40 -37.75 31.86 -8.81
CA ILE A 40 -37.02 32.71 -9.75
C ILE A 40 -35.61 32.06 -9.94
N GLY A 41 -35.25 31.80 -11.19
CA GLY A 41 -33.97 31.19 -11.55
C GLY A 41 -34.03 29.65 -11.69
N SER A 42 -32.86 29.00 -11.80
CA SER A 42 -32.76 27.54 -12.00
C SER A 42 -32.77 26.81 -10.67
N LYS A 43 -33.36 25.60 -10.65
CA LYS A 43 -33.24 24.63 -9.57
C LYS A 43 -31.90 23.88 -9.70
N GLY A 44 -31.28 23.56 -8.59
CA GLY A 44 -30.05 22.76 -8.55
C GLY A 44 -28.93 23.42 -7.76
N VAL A 45 -27.73 22.89 -7.91
CA VAL A 45 -26.52 23.44 -7.32
C VAL A 45 -26.23 24.79 -7.96
N GLU A 46 -25.97 25.79 -7.13
CA GLU A 46 -25.58 27.13 -7.57
C GLU A 46 -24.10 27.14 -7.91
N ASP A 47 -23.75 27.64 -9.10
CA ASP A 47 -22.35 27.79 -9.52
C ASP A 47 -21.71 29.02 -8.87
N ARG A 48 -21.80 29.07 -7.55
CA ARG A 48 -21.21 30.11 -6.71
C ARG A 48 -20.63 29.49 -5.45
N VAL A 49 -19.38 29.84 -5.19
CA VAL A 49 -18.69 29.46 -3.97
C VAL A 49 -18.89 30.54 -2.90
N TYR A 50 -19.27 30.10 -1.73
CA TYR A 50 -19.40 30.97 -0.55
C TYR A 50 -18.14 30.92 0.26
N ALA A 51 -17.57 32.10 0.56
CA ALA A 51 -16.27 32.27 1.16
C ALA A 51 -16.16 31.64 2.57
N PRO A 52 -14.98 31.20 2.97
CA PRO A 52 -14.72 30.70 4.32
C PRO A 52 -14.85 31.82 5.38
N GLY A 53 -15.10 31.39 6.62
CA GLY A 53 -15.16 32.30 7.80
C GLY A 53 -16.35 33.23 7.81
N ALA A 54 -17.42 32.96 7.10
CA ALA A 54 -18.58 33.85 7.02
C ALA A 54 -19.87 33.13 7.45
N THR A 55 -20.87 33.93 7.80
CA THR A 55 -22.22 33.44 8.12
C THR A 55 -23.19 33.91 7.06
N TYR A 56 -23.91 32.98 6.50
CA TYR A 56 -24.90 33.21 5.48
C TYR A 56 -26.29 32.81 5.97
N PHE A 57 -27.31 33.56 5.52
CA PHE A 57 -28.68 33.33 5.96
C PHE A 57 -29.51 32.85 4.78
N PHE A 58 -30.04 31.62 4.85
CA PHE A 58 -30.90 31.06 3.82
C PHE A 58 -32.17 30.47 4.42
N LEU A 59 -33.20 30.42 3.58
CA LEU A 59 -34.46 29.76 3.93
C LEU A 59 -34.30 28.24 3.79
N PRO A 60 -34.47 27.46 4.86
CA PRO A 60 -34.14 26.03 4.90
C PRO A 60 -35.02 25.19 3.98
N PHE A 61 -36.25 25.60 3.76
CA PHE A 61 -37.21 24.86 2.90
C PHE A 61 -36.85 24.95 1.41
N ILE A 62 -36.20 26.04 1.02
CA ILE A 62 -35.89 26.33 -0.40
C ILE A 62 -34.45 25.97 -0.74
N ASN A 63 -33.57 26.01 0.24
CA ASN A 63 -32.15 25.80 0.04
C ASN A 63 -31.63 24.62 0.86
N ASP A 64 -30.63 23.96 0.32
CA ASP A 64 -29.75 23.03 1.03
C ASP A 64 -28.36 23.63 1.09
N TRP A 65 -27.63 23.32 2.15
CA TRP A 65 -26.30 23.84 2.40
C TRP A 65 -25.32 22.71 2.60
N ASN A 66 -24.24 22.72 1.84
CA ASN A 66 -23.16 21.77 1.96
C ASN A 66 -21.86 22.55 2.11
N VAL A 67 -20.95 22.03 2.90
CA VAL A 67 -19.62 22.59 3.12
C VAL A 67 -18.56 21.58 2.72
N PHE A 68 -17.46 22.10 2.18
CA PHE A 68 -16.29 21.30 1.81
C PHE A 68 -15.06 21.95 2.45
N ASP A 69 -14.24 21.15 3.12
CA ASP A 69 -12.97 21.59 3.68
C ASP A 69 -11.90 21.64 2.58
N THR A 70 -11.37 22.84 2.33
CA THR A 70 -10.33 23.09 1.33
C THR A 70 -8.91 22.96 1.89
N LYS A 71 -8.79 22.64 3.17
CA LYS A 71 -7.53 22.35 3.83
C LYS A 71 -6.85 21.12 3.22
N LEU A 72 -5.55 21.05 3.38
CA LEU A 72 -4.79 19.86 3.04
C LEU A 72 -5.26 18.69 3.90
N GLN A 73 -5.78 17.66 3.24
CA GLN A 73 -6.25 16.41 3.84
C GLN A 73 -5.30 15.29 3.47
N ASN A 74 -5.15 14.31 4.36
CA ASN A 74 -4.39 13.12 4.11
C ASN A 74 -5.36 11.93 3.99
N LEU A 75 -5.18 11.14 2.95
CA LEU A 75 -5.77 9.81 2.84
C LEU A 75 -4.69 8.80 3.21
N GLU A 76 -4.83 8.16 4.36
CA GLU A 76 -3.88 7.16 4.83
C GLU A 76 -4.42 5.73 4.59
N MET A 77 -3.73 5.00 3.73
CA MET A 77 -4.00 3.58 3.46
C MET A 77 -2.86 2.76 4.06
N THR A 78 -3.13 2.04 5.15
CA THR A 78 -2.12 1.33 5.93
C THR A 78 -2.50 -0.12 6.20
N TYR A 79 -1.48 -0.94 6.42
CA TYR A 79 -1.64 -2.32 6.88
C TYR A 79 -2.13 -2.38 8.33
N SER A 80 -1.73 -1.40 9.14
CA SER A 80 -2.04 -1.36 10.56
C SER A 80 -3.52 -1.05 10.79
N GLN A 81 -4.18 -1.86 11.61
CA GLN A 81 -5.58 -1.64 12.03
C GLN A 81 -5.74 -0.50 13.06
N VAL A 82 -4.63 0.00 13.58
CA VAL A 82 -4.60 1.05 14.64
C VAL A 82 -4.25 2.41 14.04
N ARG A 83 -3.56 2.42 12.90
CA ARG A 83 -3.18 3.63 12.16
C ARG A 83 -3.97 3.75 10.88
N GLY A 84 -4.06 4.96 10.35
CA GLY A 84 -4.77 5.24 9.10
C GLY A 84 -6.24 5.60 9.30
N ASP A 85 -6.90 5.89 8.20
CA ASP A 85 -8.30 6.38 8.20
C ASP A 85 -9.31 5.28 8.52
N ARG A 86 -8.94 4.03 8.36
CA ARG A 86 -9.81 2.88 8.61
C ARG A 86 -9.23 1.98 9.69
N LYS A 87 -10.10 1.52 10.58
CA LYS A 87 -9.77 0.51 11.61
C LYS A 87 -9.76 -0.91 11.01
N ALA A 88 -9.28 -1.04 9.79
CA ALA A 88 -9.16 -2.29 9.07
C ALA A 88 -7.95 -2.21 8.16
N ARG A 89 -7.38 -3.34 7.79
CA ARG A 89 -6.31 -3.41 6.82
C ARG A 89 -6.73 -2.76 5.50
N ASP A 90 -6.03 -1.72 5.10
CA ASP A 90 -6.32 -0.87 3.94
C ASP A 90 -5.08 -0.59 3.07
N ASP A 91 -4.00 -1.33 3.30
CA ASP A 91 -2.76 -1.23 2.54
C ASP A 91 -2.95 -1.48 1.04
N LEU A 92 -2.04 -0.96 0.25
CA LEU A 92 -1.99 -1.19 -1.17
C LEU A 92 -1.22 -2.49 -1.46
N VAL A 93 -1.94 -3.55 -1.75
CA VAL A 93 -1.32 -4.81 -2.18
C VAL A 93 -1.15 -4.78 -3.70
N LEU A 94 0.08 -4.96 -4.14
CA LEU A 94 0.46 -4.95 -5.55
C LEU A 94 1.40 -6.10 -5.87
N LYS A 95 1.49 -6.41 -7.15
CA LYS A 95 2.44 -7.38 -7.67
C LYS A 95 3.51 -6.62 -8.48
N THR A 96 4.76 -6.87 -8.15
CA THR A 96 5.90 -6.29 -8.87
C THR A 96 6.10 -6.94 -10.24
N ILE A 97 6.92 -6.34 -11.09
CA ILE A 97 7.22 -6.86 -12.42
C ILE A 97 7.89 -8.24 -12.39
N ASP A 98 8.59 -8.56 -11.32
CA ASP A 98 9.24 -9.84 -11.06
C ASP A 98 8.30 -10.86 -10.34
N GLY A 99 7.01 -10.51 -10.22
CA GLY A 99 5.96 -11.42 -9.77
C GLY A 99 5.78 -11.55 -8.26
N ASN A 100 6.49 -10.75 -7.46
CA ASN A 100 6.38 -10.78 -6.01
C ASN A 100 5.24 -9.90 -5.49
N ASP A 101 4.57 -10.34 -4.45
CA ASP A 101 3.53 -9.56 -3.78
C ASP A 101 4.15 -8.63 -2.74
N ILE A 102 3.78 -7.35 -2.82
CA ILE A 102 4.20 -6.31 -1.89
C ILE A 102 2.95 -5.63 -1.31
N SER A 103 2.97 -5.43 0.00
CA SER A 103 2.05 -4.57 0.74
C SER A 103 2.74 -3.25 0.98
N LEU A 104 2.11 -2.17 0.53
CA LEU A 104 2.64 -0.81 0.61
C LEU A 104 1.68 0.09 1.36
N ASP A 105 2.17 0.79 2.38
CA ASP A 105 1.43 1.84 3.06
C ASP A 105 1.61 3.14 2.27
N VAL A 106 0.49 3.74 1.86
CA VAL A 106 0.47 4.94 1.02
C VAL A 106 -0.32 6.04 1.70
N ILE A 107 0.24 7.24 1.70
CA ILE A 107 -0.40 8.46 2.17
C ILE A 107 -0.53 9.41 0.99
N ILE A 108 -1.75 9.84 0.71
CA ILE A 108 -2.03 10.79 -0.36
C ILE A 108 -2.49 12.09 0.27
N ALA A 109 -1.66 13.11 0.13
CA ALA A 109 -1.99 14.46 0.51
C ALA A 109 -2.72 15.15 -0.64
N TYR A 110 -3.95 15.57 -0.40
CA TYR A 110 -4.81 16.22 -1.39
C TYR A 110 -5.61 17.35 -0.75
N ARG A 111 -6.12 18.24 -1.58
CA ARG A 111 -7.08 19.26 -1.17
C ARG A 111 -8.15 19.46 -2.23
N ILE A 112 -9.25 20.02 -1.81
CA ILE A 112 -10.35 20.38 -2.69
C ILE A 112 -10.06 21.75 -3.32
N ASP A 113 -10.28 21.88 -4.62
CA ASP A 113 -10.28 23.17 -5.30
C ASP A 113 -11.54 23.95 -4.93
N ALA A 114 -11.38 25.02 -4.17
CA ALA A 114 -12.47 25.84 -3.72
C ALA A 114 -13.40 26.28 -4.86
N ASN A 115 -12.85 26.61 -6.02
CA ASN A 115 -13.62 27.10 -7.16
C ASN A 115 -14.48 25.99 -7.82
N LYS A 116 -14.07 24.73 -7.62
CA LYS A 116 -14.78 23.57 -8.16
C LYS A 116 -15.72 22.88 -7.16
N ALA A 117 -15.90 23.43 -5.97
CA ALA A 117 -16.80 22.89 -4.95
C ALA A 117 -18.24 22.69 -5.45
N PRO A 118 -18.85 23.59 -6.23
CA PRO A 118 -20.17 23.35 -6.83
C PRO A 118 -20.18 22.15 -7.79
N HIS A 119 -19.16 22.00 -8.59
CA HIS A 119 -18.99 20.87 -9.51
C HIS A 119 -18.87 19.55 -8.74
N ILE A 120 -18.11 19.55 -7.63
CA ILE A 120 -17.97 18.37 -6.78
C ILE A 120 -19.33 17.97 -6.21
N LEU A 121 -20.08 18.91 -5.66
CA LEU A 121 -21.40 18.65 -5.10
C LEU A 121 -22.39 18.11 -6.13
N GLN A 122 -22.32 18.60 -7.35
CA GLN A 122 -23.26 18.24 -8.40
C GLN A 122 -22.96 16.88 -9.04
N TYR A 123 -21.68 16.55 -9.25
CA TYR A 123 -21.28 15.42 -10.09
C TYR A 123 -20.43 14.36 -9.39
N VAL A 124 -19.79 14.68 -8.27
CA VAL A 124 -18.77 13.81 -7.69
C VAL A 124 -19.18 13.25 -6.35
N ALA A 125 -19.43 14.11 -5.35
CA ALA A 125 -19.76 13.68 -4.01
C ALA A 125 -20.54 14.77 -3.24
N ARG A 126 -21.39 14.30 -2.33
CA ARG A 126 -22.21 15.19 -1.50
C ARG A 126 -21.46 15.80 -0.34
N ASP A 127 -20.46 15.13 0.18
CA ASP A 127 -19.69 15.49 1.36
C ASP A 127 -18.24 15.00 1.27
N ASP A 128 -17.37 15.56 2.12
CA ASP A 128 -15.94 15.23 2.17
C ASP A 128 -15.67 13.76 2.46
N ALA A 129 -16.47 13.14 3.32
CA ALA A 129 -16.29 11.74 3.67
C ALA A 129 -16.58 10.82 2.48
N THR A 130 -17.68 11.11 1.75
CA THR A 130 -18.01 10.39 0.53
C THR A 130 -16.96 10.62 -0.56
N LEU A 131 -16.48 11.85 -0.72
CA LEU A 131 -15.42 12.19 -1.66
C LEU A 131 -14.15 11.39 -1.37
N ARG A 132 -13.69 11.43 -0.11
CA ARG A 132 -12.51 10.71 0.34
C ARG A 132 -12.65 9.20 0.14
N ASP A 133 -13.72 8.61 0.68
CA ASP A 133 -13.82 7.16 0.81
C ASP A 133 -14.29 6.45 -0.46
N LYS A 134 -15.10 7.11 -1.29
CA LYS A 134 -15.64 6.50 -2.52
C LYS A 134 -14.88 6.91 -3.77
N ILE A 135 -14.38 8.14 -3.83
CA ILE A 135 -13.73 8.66 -5.02
C ILE A 135 -12.20 8.60 -4.88
N VAL A 136 -11.64 9.39 -3.94
CA VAL A 136 -10.19 9.49 -3.80
C VAL A 136 -9.58 8.14 -3.50
N ARG A 137 -10.11 7.42 -2.52
CA ARG A 137 -9.63 6.09 -2.12
C ARG A 137 -9.73 5.05 -3.23
N THR A 138 -10.80 5.08 -4.02
CA THR A 138 -10.97 4.12 -5.12
C THR A 138 -9.91 4.32 -6.20
N VAL A 139 -9.67 5.56 -6.58
CA VAL A 139 -8.62 5.90 -7.57
C VAL A 139 -7.24 5.65 -6.99
N ALA A 140 -7.04 5.97 -5.71
CA ALA A 140 -5.81 5.75 -4.96
C ALA A 140 -5.41 4.27 -4.86
N ARG A 141 -6.38 3.36 -4.85
CA ARG A 141 -6.11 1.92 -4.87
C ARG A 141 -5.73 1.37 -6.25
N SER A 142 -6.19 2.01 -7.31
CA SER A 142 -5.98 1.53 -8.68
C SER A 142 -4.67 2.05 -9.24
N LYS A 143 -4.54 3.35 -9.45
CA LYS A 143 -3.42 3.94 -10.17
C LYS A 143 -2.06 3.78 -9.51
N PRO A 144 -1.90 4.01 -8.20
CA PRO A 144 -0.61 3.74 -7.57
C PRO A 144 -0.21 2.27 -7.64
N ARG A 145 -1.18 1.34 -7.58
CA ARG A 145 -0.90 -0.08 -7.74
C ARG A 145 -0.23 -0.40 -9.07
N ASP A 146 -0.76 0.15 -10.16
CA ASP A 146 -0.22 -0.06 -11.48
C ASP A 146 1.20 0.51 -11.59
N ILE A 147 1.39 1.73 -11.12
CA ILE A 147 2.65 2.47 -11.21
C ILE A 147 3.74 1.84 -10.33
N PHE A 148 3.43 1.50 -9.09
CA PHE A 148 4.39 0.82 -8.22
C PHE A 148 4.66 -0.62 -8.66
N GLY A 149 3.71 -1.26 -9.34
CA GLY A 149 3.87 -2.58 -9.94
C GLY A 149 4.91 -2.65 -11.06
N GLU A 150 5.28 -1.51 -11.67
CA GLU A 150 6.36 -1.43 -12.64
C GLU A 150 7.76 -1.57 -12.04
N LEU A 151 7.88 -1.42 -10.72
CA LEU A 151 9.15 -1.62 -10.03
C LEU A 151 9.49 -3.10 -9.87
N LYS A 152 10.79 -3.39 -9.90
CA LYS A 152 11.31 -4.66 -9.39
C LYS A 152 11.27 -4.66 -7.87
N THR A 153 11.14 -5.82 -7.29
CA THR A 153 11.09 -5.98 -5.82
C THR A 153 12.31 -5.36 -5.13
N GLU A 154 13.50 -5.52 -5.70
CA GLU A 154 14.73 -4.94 -5.15
C GLU A 154 14.75 -3.40 -5.18
N ALA A 155 14.06 -2.78 -6.14
CA ALA A 155 13.98 -1.32 -6.25
C ALA A 155 13.20 -0.67 -5.10
N PHE A 156 12.36 -1.43 -4.40
CA PHE A 156 11.68 -0.92 -3.19
C PHE A 156 12.63 -0.65 -2.01
N TYR A 157 13.83 -1.22 -2.02
CA TYR A 157 14.86 -0.88 -1.03
C TYR A 157 15.54 0.48 -1.31
N VAL A 158 15.44 0.97 -2.56
CA VAL A 158 16.08 2.22 -2.99
C VAL A 158 15.09 3.38 -2.82
N ALA A 159 15.44 4.37 -2.00
CA ALA A 159 14.58 5.51 -1.70
C ALA A 159 14.23 6.33 -2.96
N ASP A 160 15.23 6.63 -3.80
CA ASP A 160 15.07 7.44 -5.02
C ASP A 160 14.10 6.78 -6.01
N ALA A 161 14.15 5.45 -6.13
CA ALA A 161 13.24 4.71 -7.01
C ALA A 161 11.79 4.81 -6.53
N ARG A 162 11.56 4.70 -5.21
CA ARG A 162 10.23 4.88 -4.63
C ARG A 162 9.72 6.31 -4.79
N GLU A 163 10.59 7.31 -4.58
CA GLU A 163 10.23 8.73 -4.73
C GLU A 163 9.88 9.07 -6.17
N ALA A 164 10.64 8.57 -7.14
CA ALA A 164 10.34 8.73 -8.56
C ALA A 164 8.96 8.15 -8.93
N GLN A 165 8.62 6.95 -8.44
CA GLN A 165 7.30 6.36 -8.69
C GLN A 165 6.18 7.07 -7.92
N SER A 166 6.45 7.59 -6.73
CA SER A 166 5.51 8.45 -6.00
C SER A 166 5.17 9.71 -6.79
N GLY A 167 6.17 10.30 -7.48
CA GLY A 167 5.98 11.42 -8.40
C GLY A 167 5.06 11.06 -9.58
N LYS A 168 5.31 9.95 -10.24
CA LYS A 168 4.45 9.46 -11.34
C LYS A 168 3.03 9.13 -10.83
N ALA A 169 2.92 8.53 -9.65
CA ALA A 169 1.63 8.23 -9.04
C ALA A 169 0.84 9.51 -8.74
N ARG A 170 1.50 10.57 -8.26
CA ARG A 170 0.89 11.88 -8.07
C ARG A 170 0.34 12.45 -9.39
N GLU A 171 1.14 12.38 -10.46
CA GLU A 171 0.73 12.90 -11.78
C GLU A 171 -0.46 12.13 -12.33
N ALA A 172 -0.44 10.80 -12.28
CA ALA A 172 -1.53 9.97 -12.74
C ALA A 172 -2.82 10.15 -11.90
N LEU A 173 -2.68 10.36 -10.59
CA LEU A 173 -3.81 10.70 -9.73
C LEU A 173 -4.34 12.10 -10.05
N GLN A 174 -3.48 13.07 -10.29
CA GLN A 174 -3.87 14.44 -10.64
C GLN A 174 -4.62 14.49 -11.98
N GLU A 175 -4.20 13.68 -12.95
CA GLU A 175 -4.87 13.56 -14.25
C GLU A 175 -6.33 13.12 -14.11
N ILE A 176 -6.61 12.20 -13.20
CA ILE A 176 -7.97 11.66 -12.97
C ILE A 176 -8.77 12.55 -12.02
N LEU A 177 -8.17 12.95 -10.91
CA LEU A 177 -8.86 13.67 -9.84
C LEU A 177 -8.97 15.18 -10.10
N GLY A 178 -8.05 15.76 -10.89
CA GLY A 178 -8.02 17.18 -11.23
C GLY A 178 -9.28 17.68 -11.93
N PRO A 179 -9.79 16.99 -12.95
CA PRO A 179 -11.09 17.33 -13.57
C PRO A 179 -12.25 17.31 -12.58
N MET A 180 -12.21 16.42 -11.58
CA MET A 180 -13.23 16.30 -10.54
C MET A 180 -13.16 17.40 -9.48
N GLY A 181 -12.13 18.27 -9.50
CA GLY A 181 -11.96 19.36 -8.53
C GLY A 181 -11.05 19.01 -7.33
N ILE A 182 -10.26 17.98 -7.45
CA ILE A 182 -9.32 17.55 -6.39
C ILE A 182 -7.90 17.81 -6.87
N ILE A 183 -7.11 18.45 -6.01
CA ILE A 183 -5.70 18.74 -6.26
C ILE A 183 -4.87 17.77 -5.42
N VAL A 184 -4.08 16.92 -6.08
CA VAL A 184 -3.17 15.99 -5.42
C VAL A 184 -1.81 16.66 -5.25
N GLU A 185 -1.47 16.98 -4.01
CA GLU A 185 -0.22 17.67 -3.68
C GLU A 185 0.96 16.69 -3.65
N LYS A 186 0.80 15.58 -2.94
CA LYS A 186 1.88 14.61 -2.79
C LYS A 186 1.35 13.19 -2.57
N VAL A 187 2.09 12.22 -3.08
CA VAL A 187 1.95 10.81 -2.75
C VAL A 187 3.20 10.39 -1.98
N LEU A 188 3.00 9.81 -0.81
CA LEU A 188 4.07 9.37 0.08
C LEU A 188 3.93 7.88 0.29
N THR A 189 5.03 7.17 0.24
CA THR A 189 5.12 5.77 0.67
C THR A 189 5.75 5.73 2.06
N ASN A 190 5.11 5.04 2.99
CA ASN A 190 5.63 4.92 4.35
C ASN A 190 6.32 3.56 4.53
N ASP A 191 5.56 2.55 4.88
CA ASP A 191 6.08 1.21 5.12
C ASP A 191 5.80 0.30 3.91
N TYR A 192 6.73 -0.58 3.60
CA TYR A 192 6.53 -1.64 2.63
C TYR A 192 6.84 -2.99 3.26
N ARG A 193 6.07 -4.00 2.87
CA ARG A 193 6.20 -5.37 3.38
C ARG A 193 6.18 -6.32 2.20
N PHE A 194 7.16 -7.17 2.17
CA PHE A 194 7.18 -8.26 1.20
C PHE A 194 6.36 -9.44 1.71
N ASN A 195 5.98 -10.31 0.81
CA ASN A 195 5.51 -11.63 1.18
C ASN A 195 6.56 -12.28 2.11
N PRO A 196 6.15 -12.85 3.27
CA PRO A 196 7.07 -13.49 4.21
C PRO A 196 7.98 -14.53 3.59
N GLU A 197 7.50 -15.27 2.60
CA GLU A 197 8.29 -16.25 1.84
C GLU A 197 9.45 -15.59 1.09
N TYR A 198 9.15 -14.51 0.37
CA TYR A 198 10.16 -13.76 -0.38
C TYR A 198 11.18 -13.11 0.56
N GLN A 199 10.69 -12.49 1.64
CA GLN A 199 11.55 -11.87 2.64
C GLN A 199 12.51 -12.91 3.23
N LYS A 200 11.98 -14.08 3.60
CA LYS A 200 12.79 -15.17 4.13
C LYS A 200 13.80 -15.68 3.11
N ALA A 201 13.37 -15.88 1.86
CA ALA A 201 14.27 -16.31 0.78
C ALA A 201 15.43 -15.31 0.54
N ILE A 202 15.15 -14.00 0.61
CA ILE A 202 16.19 -12.96 0.50
C ILE A 202 17.13 -12.96 1.71
N GLU A 203 16.59 -13.13 2.91
CA GLU A 203 17.40 -13.24 4.13
C GLU A 203 18.31 -14.47 4.05
N ASP A 204 17.77 -15.61 3.68
CA ASP A 204 18.52 -16.85 3.53
C ASP A 204 19.58 -16.76 2.41
N LYS A 205 19.21 -16.12 1.27
CA LYS A 205 20.18 -15.80 0.20
C LYS A 205 21.31 -14.92 0.72
N LYS A 206 21.00 -13.84 1.45
CA LYS A 206 22.04 -12.97 2.03
C LYS A 206 22.94 -13.72 2.99
N VAL A 207 22.39 -14.58 3.84
CA VAL A 207 23.17 -15.42 4.76
C VAL A 207 24.07 -16.35 3.97
N ALA A 208 23.54 -17.02 2.94
CA ALA A 208 24.32 -17.89 2.06
C ALA A 208 25.41 -17.13 1.32
N ASP A 209 25.12 -15.97 0.74
CA ASP A 209 26.09 -15.11 0.06
C ASP A 209 27.20 -14.63 1.01
N GLN A 210 26.83 -14.21 2.23
CA GLN A 210 27.80 -13.85 3.28
C GLN A 210 28.67 -15.03 3.68
N GLN A 211 28.08 -16.23 3.77
CA GLN A 211 28.83 -17.44 4.09
C GLN A 211 29.81 -17.82 2.97
N VAL A 212 29.36 -17.69 1.71
CA VAL A 212 30.21 -17.91 0.53
C VAL A 212 31.38 -16.94 0.54
N GLU A 213 31.11 -15.62 0.79
CA GLU A 213 32.17 -14.62 0.82
C GLU A 213 33.13 -14.82 2.00
N LYS A 214 32.60 -15.17 3.17
CA LYS A 214 33.42 -15.56 4.34
C LYS A 214 34.28 -16.78 4.03
N ASN A 215 33.72 -17.78 3.37
CA ASN A 215 34.49 -18.98 3.00
C ASN A 215 35.54 -18.68 1.95
N LYS A 216 35.22 -17.83 0.94
CA LYS A 216 36.21 -17.35 -0.04
C LYS A 216 37.34 -16.55 0.64
N SER A 217 36.97 -15.65 1.55
CA SER A 217 37.92 -14.87 2.31
C SER A 217 38.83 -15.75 3.19
N ALA A 218 38.24 -16.77 3.85
CA ALA A 218 38.99 -17.76 4.63
C ALA A 218 39.89 -18.61 3.74
N GLN A 219 39.39 -19.01 2.55
CA GLN A 219 40.19 -19.75 1.57
C GLN A 219 41.35 -18.90 1.03
N HIS A 220 41.12 -17.60 0.75
CA HIS A 220 42.17 -16.68 0.33
C HIS A 220 43.20 -16.49 1.46
N ALA A 221 42.74 -16.26 2.70
CA ALA A 221 43.60 -16.14 3.84
C ALA A 221 44.44 -17.42 4.08
N ALA A 222 43.78 -18.58 4.00
CA ALA A 222 44.48 -19.87 4.10
C ALA A 222 45.48 -20.08 2.95
N THR A 223 45.09 -19.66 1.72
CA THR A 223 45.98 -19.74 0.55
C THR A 223 47.20 -18.83 0.71
N GLU A 224 46.99 -17.59 1.16
CA GLU A 224 48.10 -16.65 1.39
C GLU A 224 48.94 -17.05 2.58
N GLU A 225 48.36 -17.57 3.64
CA GLU A 225 49.09 -18.18 4.76
C GLU A 225 49.91 -19.40 4.31
N TYR A 226 49.27 -20.22 3.45
CA TYR A 226 49.98 -21.34 2.86
C TYR A 226 51.14 -20.92 1.97
N LYS A 227 50.97 -19.91 1.12
CA LYS A 227 52.04 -19.35 0.29
C LYS A 227 53.17 -18.82 1.18
N ARG A 228 52.81 -18.11 2.24
CA ARG A 228 53.80 -17.60 3.19
C ARG A 228 54.58 -18.75 3.87
N LYS A 229 53.83 -19.77 4.37
CA LYS A 229 54.47 -20.96 4.98
C LYS A 229 55.34 -21.75 3.99
N LEU A 230 54.84 -21.80 2.73
CA LEU A 230 55.62 -22.42 1.67
C LEU A 230 56.92 -21.67 1.38
N GLU A 231 56.85 -20.32 1.31
CA GLU A 231 58.06 -19.51 1.10
C GLU A 231 59.01 -19.52 2.32
N GLU A 232 58.43 -19.56 3.53
CA GLU A 232 59.20 -19.77 4.77
C GLU A 232 59.89 -21.13 4.76
N ALA A 233 59.17 -22.20 4.41
CA ALA A 233 59.74 -23.53 4.30
C ALA A 233 60.79 -23.61 3.20
N ARG A 234 60.55 -22.93 2.04
CA ARG A 234 61.57 -22.80 0.98
C ARG A 234 62.81 -22.04 1.44
N GLY A 235 62.59 -20.99 2.26
CA GLY A 235 63.66 -20.23 2.86
C GLY A 235 64.48 -21.06 3.84
N GLU A 236 63.83 -21.89 4.65
CA GLU A 236 64.50 -22.84 5.55
C GLU A 236 65.23 -23.95 4.79
N VAL A 237 64.56 -24.51 3.74
CA VAL A 237 65.23 -25.50 2.86
C VAL A 237 66.39 -24.89 2.14
N ASN A 238 66.31 -23.64 1.65
CA ASN A 238 67.44 -22.94 1.06
C ASN A 238 68.55 -22.64 2.08
N LYS A 239 68.23 -22.52 3.37
CA LYS A 239 69.20 -22.38 4.46
C LYS A 239 69.85 -23.73 4.84
N MET A 240 69.06 -24.77 4.72
CA MET A 240 69.54 -26.12 5.07
C MET A 240 69.81 -26.95 3.81
N VAL A 241 70.58 -26.39 2.87
CA VAL A 241 70.84 -26.90 1.47
C VAL A 241 71.32 -28.32 1.38
N ALA A 242 71.26 -29.07 2.40
CA ALA A 242 71.77 -30.46 2.31
C ALA A 242 70.91 -31.54 2.93
N ASP A 243 69.78 -31.24 3.47
CA ASP A 243 69.10 -32.27 4.26
C ASP A 243 67.78 -32.78 3.69
N ALA A 244 67.64 -34.09 3.67
CA ALA A 244 66.46 -34.83 3.24
C ALA A 244 65.17 -34.44 4.04
N ASP A 245 65.32 -33.77 5.20
CA ASP A 245 64.22 -33.30 6.04
C ASP A 245 63.35 -32.22 5.36
N GLY A 246 63.92 -31.40 4.46
CA GLY A 246 63.19 -30.39 3.72
C GLY A 246 62.11 -30.95 2.79
N GLN A 247 62.37 -32.13 2.19
CA GLN A 247 61.36 -32.80 1.36
C GLN A 247 60.23 -33.37 2.22
N TYR A 248 60.57 -33.95 3.37
CA TYR A 248 59.58 -34.46 4.33
C TYR A 248 58.66 -33.36 4.88
N LEU A 249 59.27 -32.18 5.20
CA LEU A 249 58.51 -31.03 5.72
C LEU A 249 57.55 -30.46 4.68
N LYS A 250 57.99 -30.41 3.41
CA LYS A 250 57.18 -29.97 2.28
C LYS A 250 55.96 -30.89 2.05
N ASP A 251 56.19 -32.21 2.04
CA ASP A 251 55.17 -33.21 1.83
C ASP A 251 54.11 -33.18 2.99
N LYS A 252 54.60 -32.92 4.23
CA LYS A 252 53.73 -32.78 5.39
C LYS A 252 52.84 -31.55 5.30
N ILE A 253 53.36 -30.39 4.89
CA ILE A 253 52.62 -29.14 4.72
C ILE A 253 51.58 -29.28 3.62
N GLU A 254 51.92 -29.92 2.50
CA GLU A 254 50.98 -30.21 1.40
C GLU A 254 49.79 -31.06 1.87
N ALA A 255 50.02 -32.08 2.69
CA ALA A 255 48.97 -32.94 3.24
C ALA A 255 48.05 -32.18 4.22
N ASP A 256 48.62 -31.35 5.10
CA ASP A 256 47.87 -30.55 6.07
C ASP A 256 46.91 -29.54 5.35
N VAL A 257 47.42 -28.90 4.31
CA VAL A 257 46.63 -27.97 3.48
C VAL A 257 45.53 -28.67 2.69
N TYR A 258 45.82 -29.83 2.12
CA TYR A 258 44.83 -30.63 1.42
C TYR A 258 43.69 -31.02 2.38
N GLN A 259 44.02 -31.44 3.58
CA GLN A 259 43.03 -31.77 4.61
C GLN A 259 42.21 -30.55 5.00
N GLU A 260 42.84 -29.38 5.20
CA GLU A 260 42.18 -28.13 5.56
C GLU A 260 41.23 -27.63 4.43
N GLN A 261 41.73 -27.71 3.17
CA GLN A 261 40.87 -27.39 1.99
C GLN A 261 39.67 -28.29 1.92
N GLN A 262 39.78 -29.57 2.15
CA GLN A 262 38.65 -30.51 2.15
C GLN A 262 37.67 -30.24 3.27
N GLN A 263 38.17 -29.84 4.45
CA GLN A 263 37.32 -29.44 5.59
C GLN A 263 36.56 -28.14 5.33
N LEU A 264 37.20 -27.14 4.70
CA LEU A 264 36.58 -25.88 4.34
C LEU A 264 35.52 -26.08 3.25
N LEU A 265 35.78 -26.89 2.23
CA LEU A 265 34.82 -27.27 1.21
C LEU A 265 33.61 -28.02 1.80
N ALA A 266 33.83 -28.93 2.72
CA ALA A 266 32.76 -29.66 3.39
C ALA A 266 31.86 -28.70 4.22
N LYS A 267 32.47 -27.73 4.94
CA LYS A 267 31.74 -26.72 5.70
C LYS A 267 30.90 -25.79 4.79
N ALA A 268 31.46 -25.39 3.65
CA ALA A 268 30.75 -24.54 2.68
C ALA A 268 29.49 -25.24 2.14
N ILE A 269 29.65 -26.48 1.69
CA ILE A 269 28.53 -27.30 1.18
C ILE A 269 27.47 -27.54 2.27
N GLN A 270 27.92 -27.81 3.51
CA GLN A 270 26.98 -28.00 4.61
C GLN A 270 26.18 -26.73 4.94
N ALA A 271 26.84 -25.57 4.96
CA ALA A 271 26.16 -24.30 5.25
C ALA A 271 25.15 -23.92 4.15
N GLU A 272 25.53 -24.11 2.87
CA GLU A 272 24.65 -23.87 1.74
C GLU A 272 23.40 -24.80 1.79
N GLY A 273 23.61 -26.09 2.06
CA GLY A 273 22.50 -27.04 2.17
C GLY A 273 21.56 -26.75 3.35
N ILE A 274 22.08 -26.29 4.50
CA ILE A 274 21.25 -25.89 5.64
C ILE A 274 20.42 -24.65 5.29
N ALA A 275 21.03 -23.64 4.67
CA ALA A 275 20.32 -22.41 4.28
C ALA A 275 19.20 -22.68 3.28
N GLU A 276 19.48 -23.52 2.26
CA GLU A 276 18.47 -23.93 1.28
C GLU A 276 17.33 -24.72 1.92
N ALA A 277 17.62 -25.68 2.78
CA ALA A 277 16.61 -26.48 3.48
C ALA A 277 15.72 -25.60 4.39
N THR A 278 16.34 -24.65 5.10
CA THR A 278 15.60 -23.69 5.96
C THR A 278 14.66 -22.80 5.11
N GLY A 279 15.14 -22.29 3.99
CA GLY A 279 14.33 -21.47 3.07
C GLY A 279 13.11 -22.23 2.55
N ILE A 280 13.30 -23.48 2.14
CA ILE A 280 12.19 -24.34 1.69
C ILE A 280 11.19 -24.61 2.83
N GLN A 281 11.67 -24.87 4.04
CA GLN A 281 10.80 -25.12 5.20
C GLN A 281 9.96 -23.91 5.56
N GLU A 282 10.56 -22.73 5.61
CA GLU A 282 9.84 -21.48 5.91
C GLU A 282 8.88 -21.07 4.79
N MET A 283 9.24 -21.30 3.54
CA MET A 283 8.34 -21.12 2.40
C MET A 283 7.10 -22.00 2.52
N ASN A 284 7.27 -23.27 2.89
CA ASN A 284 6.16 -24.19 3.10
C ASN A 284 5.29 -23.79 4.30
N ASN A 285 5.91 -23.33 5.41
CA ASN A 285 5.20 -22.86 6.59
C ASN A 285 4.38 -21.58 6.27
N ALA A 286 4.94 -20.67 5.50
CA ALA A 286 4.25 -19.44 5.08
C ALA A 286 3.08 -19.74 4.14
N LEU A 287 3.20 -20.73 3.25
CA LEU A 287 2.10 -21.22 2.40
C LEU A 287 1.00 -21.93 3.20
N ALA A 288 1.35 -22.62 4.27
CA ALA A 288 0.39 -23.30 5.14
C ALA A 288 -0.39 -22.33 6.05
N GLY A 289 0.17 -21.11 6.29
CA GLY A 289 -0.45 -20.06 7.10
C GLY A 289 -1.29 -19.06 6.31
N SER A 290 -1.40 -17.85 6.87
CA SER A 290 -2.14 -16.73 6.28
C SER A 290 -1.63 -16.27 4.91
N GLY A 291 -0.37 -16.56 4.58
CA GLY A 291 0.24 -16.26 3.28
C GLY A 291 -0.39 -17.04 2.13
N GLY A 292 -0.66 -18.33 2.32
CA GLY A 292 -1.33 -19.16 1.32
C GLY A 292 -2.76 -18.69 1.03
N GLU A 293 -3.47 -18.27 2.08
CA GLU A 293 -4.83 -17.70 1.95
C GLU A 293 -4.83 -16.39 1.16
N ALA A 294 -3.84 -15.53 1.39
CA ALA A 294 -3.69 -14.27 0.66
C ALA A 294 -3.38 -14.50 -0.82
N ILE A 295 -2.51 -15.46 -1.15
CA ILE A 295 -2.19 -15.83 -2.53
C ILE A 295 -3.41 -16.42 -3.23
N VAL A 296 -4.18 -17.28 -2.56
CA VAL A 296 -5.43 -17.85 -3.13
C VAL A 296 -6.45 -16.76 -3.38
N LYS A 297 -6.65 -15.81 -2.43
CA LYS A 297 -7.56 -14.66 -2.60
C LYS A 297 -7.12 -13.78 -3.78
N LEU A 298 -5.83 -13.52 -3.93
CA LEU A 298 -5.29 -12.76 -5.04
C LEU A 298 -5.54 -13.46 -6.39
N ARG A 299 -5.26 -14.76 -6.48
CA ARG A 299 -5.51 -15.56 -7.68
C ARG A 299 -7.00 -15.63 -8.05
N ILE A 300 -7.87 -15.68 -7.04
CA ILE A 300 -9.32 -15.60 -7.26
C ILE A 300 -9.70 -14.21 -7.78
N ALA A 301 -9.16 -13.14 -7.21
CA ALA A 301 -9.40 -11.77 -7.66
C ALA A 301 -8.91 -11.56 -9.10
N GLU A 302 -7.73 -12.05 -9.46
CA GLU A 302 -7.21 -12.04 -10.84
C GLU A 302 -8.11 -12.83 -11.80
N ALA A 303 -8.58 -14.00 -11.39
CA ALA A 303 -9.45 -14.87 -12.20
C ALA A 303 -10.86 -14.26 -12.43
N ILE A 304 -11.30 -13.39 -11.52
CA ILE A 304 -12.60 -12.69 -11.59
C ILE A 304 -12.49 -11.34 -12.32
N GLN A 305 -11.28 -10.78 -12.41
CA GLN A 305 -11.02 -9.51 -13.08
C GLN A 305 -11.51 -9.56 -14.54
N GLY A 306 -12.39 -8.67 -14.92
CA GLY A 306 -12.98 -8.59 -16.26
C GLY A 306 -14.14 -9.57 -16.55
N LYS A 307 -14.55 -10.42 -15.59
CA LYS A 307 -15.74 -11.25 -15.73
C LYS A 307 -16.96 -10.57 -15.15
N ARG A 308 -18.04 -10.57 -15.91
CA ARG A 308 -19.33 -10.03 -15.49
C ARG A 308 -20.01 -11.05 -14.59
N ILE A 309 -20.01 -10.81 -13.27
CA ILE A 309 -20.72 -11.67 -12.31
C ILE A 309 -22.18 -11.22 -12.30
N ILE A 310 -23.07 -12.07 -12.76
CA ILE A 310 -24.52 -11.86 -12.68
C ILE A 310 -24.99 -12.58 -11.41
N LEU A 311 -25.31 -11.83 -10.38
CA LEU A 311 -25.97 -12.33 -9.19
C LEU A 311 -27.48 -12.43 -9.48
N LEU A 312 -27.98 -13.65 -9.67
CA LEU A 312 -29.41 -13.89 -9.75
C LEU A 312 -29.99 -13.91 -8.33
N PRO A 313 -31.03 -13.12 -8.04
CA PRO A 313 -31.73 -13.22 -6.76
C PRO A 313 -32.50 -14.54 -6.73
N VAL A 314 -32.04 -15.47 -5.89
CA VAL A 314 -32.84 -16.64 -5.53
C VAL A 314 -33.78 -16.21 -4.42
N SER A 315 -35.06 -16.34 -4.67
CA SER A 315 -36.15 -16.08 -3.72
C SER A 315 -36.04 -16.99 -2.51
N GLU A 316 -36.33 -16.42 -1.32
CA GLU A 316 -36.41 -17.02 0.02
C GLU A 316 -35.05 -17.22 0.73
N GLY A 317 -34.61 -16.10 1.36
CA GLY A 317 -33.43 -16.08 2.26
C GLY A 317 -32.47 -14.93 1.94
N GLY A 318 -33.00 -13.73 1.87
CA GLY A 318 -32.37 -12.53 1.34
C GLY A 318 -30.92 -12.28 1.73
N MET A 319 -30.03 -12.46 0.77
CA MET A 319 -28.67 -11.91 0.84
C MET A 319 -28.74 -10.41 0.58
N ASN A 320 -28.62 -9.62 1.62
CA ASN A 320 -28.70 -8.16 1.50
C ASN A 320 -27.34 -7.62 1.06
N LEU A 321 -27.25 -7.17 -0.19
CA LEU A 321 -26.03 -6.63 -0.83
C LEU A 321 -25.38 -5.45 -0.09
N LYS A 322 -26.11 -4.80 0.82
CA LYS A 322 -25.56 -3.71 1.67
C LYS A 322 -24.78 -4.18 2.90
N THR A 323 -24.93 -5.44 3.28
CA THR A 323 -24.30 -5.99 4.50
C THR A 323 -23.41 -7.21 4.24
N THR A 324 -23.26 -7.61 3.00
CA THR A 324 -22.45 -8.77 2.64
C THR A 324 -20.99 -8.34 2.51
N ASP A 325 -20.19 -8.74 3.49
CA ASP A 325 -18.74 -8.59 3.46
C ASP A 325 -18.16 -9.38 2.28
N ILE A 326 -17.47 -8.69 1.39
CA ILE A 326 -16.82 -9.27 0.21
C ILE A 326 -15.89 -10.42 0.60
N ASN A 327 -15.26 -10.35 1.77
CA ASN A 327 -14.42 -11.44 2.28
C ASN A 327 -15.20 -12.72 2.56
N ARG A 328 -16.44 -12.62 3.07
CA ARG A 328 -17.33 -13.77 3.27
C ARG A 328 -17.80 -14.40 1.96
N LEU A 329 -17.96 -13.61 0.92
CA LEU A 329 -18.33 -14.09 -0.42
C LEU A 329 -17.18 -14.88 -1.06
N ILE A 330 -15.96 -14.46 -0.85
CA ILE A 330 -14.75 -15.16 -1.29
C ILE A 330 -14.56 -16.46 -0.51
N GLU A 331 -14.86 -16.48 0.80
CA GLU A 331 -14.85 -17.69 1.62
C GLU A 331 -15.90 -18.73 1.19
N THR A 332 -17.09 -18.29 0.79
CA THR A 332 -18.15 -19.20 0.30
C THR A 332 -17.87 -19.76 -1.10
N LEU A 333 -17.08 -19.05 -1.93
CA LEU A 333 -16.71 -19.47 -3.29
C LEU A 333 -15.57 -20.49 -3.37
N GLY A 334 -15.05 -21.00 -2.27
CA GLY A 334 -14.15 -22.14 -2.31
C GLY A 334 -12.92 -22.11 -1.41
N VAL A 335 -12.64 -21.05 -0.69
CA VAL A 335 -11.44 -21.00 0.17
C VAL A 335 -11.58 -21.91 1.39
N LYS A 336 -12.79 -22.13 1.87
CA LYS A 336 -13.07 -23.06 2.98
C LYS A 336 -12.85 -24.55 2.65
N ALA A 337 -12.85 -24.89 1.34
CA ALA A 337 -12.66 -26.27 0.89
C ALA A 337 -11.18 -26.71 0.92
N LEU A 338 -10.23 -25.78 1.00
CA LEU A 338 -8.79 -26.10 0.99
C LEU A 338 -8.18 -26.22 2.39
N SER A 339 -8.79 -25.65 3.44
CA SER A 339 -8.29 -25.75 4.80
C SER A 339 -8.70 -27.04 5.53
N GLY A 340 -9.58 -27.85 4.96
CA GLY A 340 -10.16 -29.05 5.57
C GLY A 340 -9.56 -30.40 5.13
N ARG A 341 -8.50 -30.42 4.33
CA ARG A 341 -7.77 -31.66 4.03
C ARG A 341 -6.39 -31.65 4.71
N LYS A 342 -6.38 -32.19 5.94
CA LYS A 342 -5.19 -32.79 6.52
C LYS A 342 -4.95 -34.15 5.87
#